data_ce133db7b10751cb515d13080ceb3e33
#
_entry.id   ce133db7b10751cb515d13080ceb3e33
#
_cell.length_a   1.000
_cell.length_b   1.000
_cell.length_c   1.000
_cell.angle_alpha   90.00
_cell.angle_beta   90.00
_cell.angle_gamma   90.00
#
_symmetry.space_group_name_H-M   'P 1'
#
loop_
_entity.id
_entity.type
_entity.pdbx_description
1 polymer ?
#
loop_
_entity_poly.entity_id
_entity_poly.type
_entity_poly.pdbx_seq_one_letter_code
_entity_poly.pdbx_strand_id
1 'polypeptide(L)'
;MPTMPGSSMRRGYIALVVVLLIAVATLAEQADTAAPAQKLPIWAYPGFPPSGTAASGPKGAEHVPGSTASYTAAQIGDLFVVPDWFPKAHPPMPEVVSHGRKPDVFACGHCHLPNGQGRPENESIAGLPTAYIVQQMADFKNGLRKSSDPGMLSVTNMVLLSKSVTDDEVKAAAGYFSSIKLKPWIRVIEVENVPRTRIAGGMLVLADGGGTEPIGDRVIEVPENLERTELRDPTSGFIAYVPKGSLEKGKLLVTTGGNGTTMQCTMCHGENLQGMGNTPSIAGRSPSQMTRQIIDFQRGARNGSLAPLMKGVVTKLTIEDIVAITGYLASQKP
;
A
#
# COMPACT_ATOMS: atom_id res chain seq x y z
N MET A 1 30.58 84.62 -26.43
CA MET A 1 29.21 84.22 -26.23
C MET A 1 28.90 83.03 -27.15
N PRO A 2 28.74 81.84 -26.65
CA PRO A 2 27.98 80.85 -27.39
C PRO A 2 26.85 80.30 -26.53
N THR A 3 25.77 80.06 -27.19
CA THR A 3 24.46 79.58 -26.76
C THR A 3 24.47 78.12 -26.36
N MET A 4 23.79 77.80 -25.28
CA MET A 4 23.48 76.42 -24.83
C MET A 4 22.38 75.78 -25.67
N PRO A 5 22.45 74.48 -25.97
CA PRO A 5 21.27 73.73 -26.45
C PRO A 5 20.62 72.98 -25.26
N GLY A 6 19.29 73.09 -25.28
CA GLY A 6 18.40 72.56 -24.22
C GLY A 6 18.09 71.07 -24.28
N SER A 7 17.67 70.61 -23.18
CA SER A 7 17.02 69.38 -22.74
C SER A 7 16.27 68.50 -23.75
N SER A 8 16.71 67.23 -23.86
CA SER A 8 15.90 66.13 -24.39
C SER A 8 16.08 64.79 -23.62
N MET A 9 16.07 64.83 -22.30
CA MET A 9 16.33 63.62 -21.50
C MET A 9 15.20 63.30 -20.47
N ARG A 10 13.96 63.59 -20.80
CA ARG A 10 12.81 63.30 -19.90
C ARG A 10 11.70 62.43 -20.49
N ARG A 11 11.80 61.96 -21.73
CA ARG A 11 10.74 61.13 -22.35
C ARG A 11 11.04 59.62 -22.40
N GLY A 12 12.27 59.20 -22.12
CA GLY A 12 12.68 57.78 -22.18
C GLY A 12 12.36 56.93 -20.94
N TYR A 13 12.22 57.52 -19.76
CA TYR A 13 12.06 56.78 -18.49
C TYR A 13 10.61 56.38 -18.23
N ILE A 14 9.61 57.07 -18.76
CA ILE A 14 8.19 56.76 -18.52
C ILE A 14 7.73 55.55 -19.35
N ALA A 15 8.32 55.33 -20.55
CA ALA A 15 7.96 54.21 -21.40
C ALA A 15 8.55 52.86 -20.85
N LEU A 16 9.72 52.91 -20.20
CA LEU A 16 10.36 51.69 -19.68
C LEU A 16 9.69 51.16 -18.38
N VAL A 17 9.15 52.04 -17.55
CA VAL A 17 8.45 51.67 -16.30
C VAL A 17 7.06 51.09 -16.58
N VAL A 18 6.35 51.56 -17.62
CA VAL A 18 5.04 51.02 -17.99
C VAL A 18 5.17 49.60 -18.61
N VAL A 19 6.21 49.34 -19.40
CA VAL A 19 6.45 47.99 -19.97
C VAL A 19 6.84 46.99 -18.90
N LEU A 20 7.60 47.37 -17.86
CA LEU A 20 7.96 46.47 -16.75
C LEU A 20 6.76 46.15 -15.82
N LEU A 21 5.83 47.07 -15.65
CA LEU A 21 4.61 46.85 -14.83
C LEU A 21 3.59 45.93 -15.52
N ILE A 22 3.52 45.91 -16.84
CA ILE A 22 2.64 45.02 -17.60
C ILE A 22 3.20 43.59 -17.62
N ALA A 23 4.52 43.42 -17.63
CA ALA A 23 5.15 42.09 -17.61
C ALA A 23 5.04 41.39 -16.25
N VAL A 24 4.90 42.13 -15.14
CA VAL A 24 4.69 41.54 -13.80
C VAL A 24 3.24 41.15 -13.55
N ALA A 25 2.25 41.82 -14.16
CA ALA A 25 0.85 41.48 -14.00
C ALA A 25 0.42 40.19 -14.73
N THR A 26 1.17 39.75 -15.75
CA THR A 26 0.84 38.51 -16.50
C THR A 26 1.44 37.23 -15.91
N LEU A 27 2.30 37.34 -14.88
CA LEU A 27 2.89 36.20 -14.18
C LEU A 27 2.09 35.78 -12.91
N ALA A 28 1.06 36.53 -12.54
CA ALA A 28 0.28 36.27 -11.33
C ALA A 28 -1.01 35.47 -11.55
N GLU A 29 -1.35 35.08 -12.78
CA GLU A 29 -2.61 34.41 -13.11
C GLU A 29 -2.46 32.99 -13.68
N GLN A 30 -1.36 32.33 -13.35
CA GLN A 30 -1.24 30.87 -13.47
C GLN A 30 -1.31 30.22 -12.07
N ALA A 31 -2.30 30.64 -11.29
CA ALA A 31 -2.67 29.96 -10.07
C ALA A 31 -3.63 28.80 -10.42
N ASP A 32 -3.08 27.61 -10.41
CA ASP A 32 -3.64 26.42 -9.78
C ASP A 32 -5.08 26.04 -10.18
N THR A 33 -5.26 25.58 -11.42
CA THR A 33 -6.33 24.62 -11.69
C THR A 33 -5.85 23.22 -11.30
N ALA A 34 -5.60 23.00 -10.02
CA ALA A 34 -5.52 21.66 -9.51
C ALA A 34 -6.85 20.97 -9.80
N ALA A 35 -6.82 19.97 -10.69
CA ALA A 35 -7.99 19.13 -10.94
C ALA A 35 -8.55 18.68 -9.57
N PRO A 36 -9.88 18.66 -9.38
CA PRO A 36 -10.48 18.31 -8.11
C PRO A 36 -9.90 16.97 -7.66
N ALA A 37 -9.37 16.91 -6.44
CA ALA A 37 -8.71 15.73 -5.89
C ALA A 37 -9.67 14.55 -6.05
N GLN A 38 -9.34 13.63 -6.95
CA GLN A 38 -10.18 12.47 -7.25
C GLN A 38 -10.45 11.72 -5.94
N LYS A 39 -11.74 11.46 -5.66
CA LYS A 39 -12.16 10.76 -4.45
C LYS A 39 -11.46 9.40 -4.36
N LEU A 40 -10.93 9.08 -3.19
CA LEU A 40 -10.29 7.78 -2.97
C LEU A 40 -11.29 6.63 -3.18
N PRO A 41 -10.89 5.55 -3.85
CA PRO A 41 -11.76 4.39 -4.03
C PRO A 41 -11.95 3.64 -2.70
N ILE A 42 -13.18 3.61 -2.18
CA ILE A 42 -13.52 3.00 -0.89
C ILE A 42 -13.10 1.52 -0.83
N TRP A 43 -13.20 0.81 -1.95
CA TRP A 43 -12.80 -0.60 -2.03
C TRP A 43 -11.29 -0.82 -1.81
N ALA A 44 -10.45 0.17 -2.14
CA ALA A 44 -9.02 0.12 -1.88
C ALA A 44 -8.67 0.64 -0.48
N TYR A 45 -9.46 1.55 0.06
CA TYR A 45 -9.30 2.15 1.39
C TYR A 45 -10.51 1.81 2.28
N PRO A 46 -10.73 0.53 2.61
CA PRO A 46 -11.80 0.15 3.51
C PRO A 46 -11.45 0.66 4.92
N GLY A 47 -12.26 1.60 5.41
CA GLY A 47 -12.14 2.09 6.77
C GLY A 47 -12.41 0.98 7.79
N PHE A 48 -11.98 1.18 9.02
CA PHE A 48 -12.45 0.34 10.12
C PHE A 48 -13.84 0.87 10.53
N PRO A 49 -14.87 0.03 10.60
CA PRO A 49 -16.15 0.45 11.17
C PRO A 49 -15.90 0.94 12.60
N PRO A 50 -16.68 1.94 13.10
CA PRO A 50 -16.60 2.36 14.48
C PRO A 50 -16.66 1.13 15.39
N SER A 51 -15.78 1.06 16.39
CA SER A 51 -15.67 -0.04 17.34
C SER A 51 -17.04 -0.29 18.02
N GLY A 52 -17.77 -1.28 17.55
CA GLY A 52 -19.12 -1.55 18.03
C GLY A 52 -19.52 -3.02 18.02
N THR A 53 -18.77 -3.85 17.32
CA THR A 53 -18.98 -5.30 17.31
C THR A 53 -17.63 -6.01 17.25
N ALA A 54 -16.88 -5.96 18.34
CA ALA A 54 -16.05 -7.11 18.65
C ALA A 54 -17.05 -8.26 18.78
N ALA A 55 -17.09 -9.17 17.82
CA ALA A 55 -17.80 -10.40 17.99
C ALA A 55 -17.34 -10.98 19.33
N SER A 56 -18.26 -11.14 20.27
CA SER A 56 -18.03 -11.91 21.48
C SER A 56 -17.81 -13.34 20.99
N GLY A 57 -16.57 -13.65 20.62
CA GLY A 57 -16.16 -14.98 20.19
C GLY A 57 -16.44 -15.99 21.29
N PRO A 58 -16.54 -17.27 20.95
CA PRO A 58 -16.78 -18.35 21.89
C PRO A 58 -15.77 -18.27 23.04
N LYS A 59 -16.23 -18.58 24.26
CA LYS A 59 -15.42 -18.58 25.48
C LYS A 59 -14.42 -19.75 25.55
N GLY A 60 -14.01 -20.32 24.43
CA GLY A 60 -13.15 -21.49 24.35
C GLY A 60 -11.79 -21.18 23.69
N ALA A 61 -10.98 -22.21 23.59
CA ALA A 61 -9.76 -22.16 22.79
C ALA A 61 -10.10 -22.40 21.33
N GLU A 62 -9.59 -21.53 20.46
CA GLU A 62 -9.73 -21.61 19.01
C GLU A 62 -8.64 -22.50 18.42
N HIS A 63 -8.93 -23.09 17.25
CA HIS A 63 -8.04 -23.99 16.53
C HIS A 63 -8.10 -23.71 15.03
N VAL A 64 -7.00 -23.97 14.34
CA VAL A 64 -6.97 -23.96 12.87
C VAL A 64 -6.64 -25.36 12.33
N PRO A 65 -7.16 -25.75 11.16
CA PRO A 65 -6.89 -27.04 10.57
C PRO A 65 -5.39 -27.31 10.38
N GLY A 66 -4.93 -28.49 10.80
CA GLY A 66 -3.53 -28.89 10.68
C GLY A 66 -2.58 -28.34 11.74
N SER A 67 -3.08 -27.55 12.69
CA SER A 67 -2.33 -27.07 13.86
C SER A 67 -2.66 -27.89 15.09
N THR A 68 -1.66 -28.05 15.97
CA THR A 68 -1.85 -28.58 17.34
C THR A 68 -1.91 -27.48 18.39
N ALA A 69 -1.66 -26.23 17.99
CA ALA A 69 -1.76 -25.07 18.87
C ALA A 69 -3.21 -24.67 19.11
N SER A 70 -3.45 -23.99 20.23
CA SER A 70 -4.74 -23.39 20.55
C SER A 70 -4.53 -22.04 21.18
N TYR A 71 -5.42 -21.07 20.87
CA TYR A 71 -5.38 -19.73 21.41
C TYR A 71 -6.80 -19.28 21.77
N THR A 72 -6.93 -18.53 22.85
CA THR A 72 -8.19 -17.88 23.19
C THR A 72 -8.41 -16.67 22.27
N ALA A 73 -9.66 -16.25 22.10
CA ALA A 73 -9.98 -15.02 21.36
C ALA A 73 -9.23 -13.78 21.89
N ALA A 74 -9.02 -13.71 23.23
CA ALA A 74 -8.24 -12.65 23.85
C ALA A 74 -6.77 -12.67 23.39
N GLN A 75 -6.14 -13.85 23.28
CA GLN A 75 -4.76 -13.99 22.78
C GLN A 75 -4.67 -13.63 21.28
N ILE A 76 -5.65 -14.04 20.49
CA ILE A 76 -5.70 -13.74 19.05
C ILE A 76 -5.87 -12.23 18.82
N GLY A 77 -6.56 -11.52 19.70
CA GLY A 77 -6.75 -10.07 19.66
C GLY A 77 -5.65 -9.24 20.32
N ASP A 78 -4.75 -9.85 21.09
CA ASP A 78 -3.68 -9.12 21.79
C ASP A 78 -2.55 -8.74 20.83
N LEU A 79 -2.32 -7.44 20.65
CA LEU A 79 -1.29 -6.89 19.76
C LEU A 79 0.14 -7.30 20.15
N PHE A 80 0.34 -7.83 21.37
CA PHE A 80 1.62 -8.31 21.89
C PHE A 80 1.71 -9.84 21.91
N VAL A 81 0.78 -10.53 21.27
CA VAL A 81 0.79 -11.98 21.09
C VAL A 81 0.64 -12.29 19.60
N VAL A 82 1.48 -13.17 19.10
CA VAL A 82 1.35 -13.71 17.75
C VAL A 82 0.77 -15.12 17.87
N PRO A 83 -0.45 -15.38 17.36
CA PRO A 83 -0.95 -16.74 17.25
C PRO A 83 -0.09 -17.52 16.26
N ASP A 84 0.89 -18.26 16.79
CA ASP A 84 1.80 -19.09 15.98
C ASP A 84 1.22 -20.49 15.81
N TRP A 85 0.36 -20.61 14.80
CA TRP A 85 -0.31 -21.88 14.50
C TRP A 85 0.62 -22.95 13.96
N PHE A 86 1.75 -22.56 13.34
CA PHE A 86 2.66 -23.48 12.64
C PHE A 86 4.14 -23.15 12.92
N PRO A 87 4.62 -23.30 14.15
CA PRO A 87 5.97 -22.85 14.55
C PRO A 87 7.12 -23.55 13.81
N LYS A 88 6.85 -24.65 13.12
CA LYS A 88 7.82 -25.36 12.28
C LYS A 88 7.85 -24.88 10.83
N ALA A 89 6.94 -23.98 10.44
CA ALA A 89 6.80 -23.53 9.05
C ALA A 89 7.63 -22.27 8.72
N HIS A 90 8.29 -21.69 9.70
CA HIS A 90 9.13 -20.48 9.59
C HIS A 90 10.33 -20.55 10.56
N PRO A 91 11.38 -19.75 10.38
CA PRO A 91 12.48 -19.64 11.34
C PRO A 91 12.01 -19.16 12.73
N PRO A 92 12.80 -19.35 13.79
CA PRO A 92 12.49 -18.77 15.10
C PRO A 92 12.28 -17.25 15.00
N MET A 93 11.15 -16.78 15.55
CA MET A 93 10.82 -15.36 15.55
C MET A 93 11.66 -14.57 16.55
N PRO A 94 12.32 -13.46 16.17
CA PRO A 94 12.86 -12.50 17.14
C PRO A 94 11.76 -11.96 18.07
N GLU A 95 12.15 -11.52 19.28
CA GLU A 95 11.22 -11.02 20.30
C GLU A 95 10.31 -9.91 19.76
N VAL A 96 10.85 -8.96 19.01
CA VAL A 96 10.06 -7.88 18.39
C VAL A 96 9.02 -8.39 17.39
N VAL A 97 9.24 -9.57 16.78
CA VAL A 97 8.29 -10.19 15.85
C VAL A 97 7.22 -10.95 16.61
N SER A 98 7.60 -11.73 17.64
CA SER A 98 6.69 -12.63 18.37
C SER A 98 5.87 -11.95 19.47
N HIS A 99 6.46 -10.98 20.19
CA HIS A 99 5.85 -10.31 21.34
C HIS A 99 5.89 -8.78 21.29
N GLY A 100 6.85 -8.22 20.55
CA GLY A 100 7.09 -6.79 20.55
C GLY A 100 7.63 -6.31 21.92
N ARG A 101 7.36 -5.04 22.26
CA ARG A 101 7.79 -4.45 23.54
C ARG A 101 6.73 -3.48 24.06
N LYS A 102 6.02 -3.90 25.11
CA LYS A 102 4.97 -3.09 25.77
C LYS A 102 5.54 -1.77 26.28
N PRO A 103 4.75 -0.68 26.28
CA PRO A 103 3.39 -0.60 25.75
C PRO A 103 3.31 -0.21 24.27
N ASP A 104 4.40 0.21 23.61
CA ASP A 104 4.35 0.99 22.37
C ASP A 104 4.79 0.23 21.11
N VAL A 105 5.47 -0.91 21.26
CA VAL A 105 5.95 -1.70 20.11
C VAL A 105 5.17 -3.00 20.03
N PHE A 106 4.13 -3.02 19.18
CA PHE A 106 3.33 -4.22 18.93
C PHE A 106 4.18 -5.31 18.26
N ALA A 107 3.81 -6.57 18.47
CA ALA A 107 4.44 -7.69 17.80
C ALA A 107 4.27 -7.58 16.27
N CYS A 108 5.37 -7.51 15.50
CA CYS A 108 5.31 -7.35 14.05
C CYS A 108 4.51 -8.50 13.39
N GLY A 109 4.71 -9.73 13.89
CA GLY A 109 4.02 -10.92 13.40
C GLY A 109 2.51 -10.94 13.69
N HIS A 110 2.02 -10.08 14.58
CA HIS A 110 0.59 -9.97 14.81
C HIS A 110 -0.15 -9.44 13.57
N CYS A 111 0.37 -8.40 12.92
CA CYS A 111 -0.22 -7.80 11.73
C CYS A 111 0.28 -8.43 10.43
N HIS A 112 1.60 -8.68 10.35
CA HIS A 112 2.24 -9.22 9.13
C HIS A 112 2.20 -10.74 9.06
N LEU A 113 1.68 -11.43 10.08
CA LEU A 113 1.65 -12.87 10.29
C LEU A 113 3.08 -13.48 10.46
N PRO A 114 3.21 -14.67 11.12
CA PRO A 114 4.50 -15.32 11.31
C PRO A 114 5.26 -15.58 10.01
N ASN A 115 4.56 -15.89 8.94
CA ASN A 115 5.15 -16.14 7.61
C ASN A 115 5.33 -14.87 6.75
N GLY A 116 5.06 -13.68 7.28
CA GLY A 116 5.20 -12.41 6.56
C GLY A 116 4.23 -12.19 5.40
N GLN A 117 3.20 -13.05 5.27
CA GLN A 117 2.20 -12.96 4.20
C GLN A 117 1.37 -11.68 4.29
N GLY A 118 1.08 -11.23 5.53
CA GLY A 118 0.16 -10.13 5.76
C GLY A 118 -1.29 -10.47 5.41
N ARG A 119 -2.09 -9.43 5.23
CA ARG A 119 -3.50 -9.49 4.80
C ARG A 119 -3.79 -8.24 3.96
N PRO A 120 -4.93 -8.11 3.27
CA PRO A 120 -5.21 -6.95 2.41
C PRO A 120 -5.03 -5.59 3.08
N GLU A 121 -5.31 -5.46 4.38
CA GLU A 121 -5.11 -4.22 5.14
C GLU A 121 -3.66 -4.00 5.61
N ASN A 122 -2.86 -5.07 5.66
CA ASN A 122 -1.44 -5.04 6.08
C ASN A 122 -0.53 -5.53 4.95
N GLU A 123 0.62 -4.90 4.80
CA GLU A 123 1.57 -5.26 3.73
C GLU A 123 2.11 -6.68 3.91
N SER A 124 2.18 -7.45 2.81
CA SER A 124 2.97 -8.66 2.72
C SER A 124 4.45 -8.28 2.65
N ILE A 125 5.24 -8.66 3.66
CA ILE A 125 6.66 -8.30 3.78
C ILE A 125 7.62 -9.48 3.68
N ALA A 126 7.11 -10.70 3.53
CA ALA A 126 7.93 -11.89 3.28
C ALA A 126 8.79 -11.71 2.02
N GLY A 127 10.08 -12.02 2.13
CA GLY A 127 11.05 -11.98 1.03
C GLY A 127 11.38 -10.58 0.52
N LEU A 128 10.91 -9.51 1.16
CA LEU A 128 11.35 -8.16 0.81
C LEU A 128 12.80 -7.95 1.27
N PRO A 129 13.63 -7.19 0.51
CA PRO A 129 15.00 -6.92 0.90
C PRO A 129 15.08 -6.25 2.28
N THR A 130 16.00 -6.70 3.13
CA THR A 130 16.23 -6.13 4.47
C THR A 130 16.40 -4.62 4.42
N ALA A 131 17.22 -4.12 3.49
CA ALA A 131 17.47 -2.68 3.33
C ALA A 131 16.19 -1.91 2.95
N TYR A 132 15.31 -2.51 2.13
CA TYR A 132 14.02 -1.91 1.79
C TYR A 132 13.12 -1.81 3.04
N ILE A 133 13.00 -2.88 3.84
CA ILE A 133 12.17 -2.86 5.06
C ILE A 133 12.68 -1.81 6.04
N VAL A 134 14.00 -1.76 6.28
CA VAL A 134 14.64 -0.77 7.16
C VAL A 134 14.34 0.66 6.66
N GLN A 135 14.49 0.92 5.35
CA GLN A 135 14.20 2.22 4.77
C GLN A 135 12.72 2.61 4.93
N GLN A 136 11.79 1.66 4.74
CA GLN A 136 10.37 1.95 4.92
C GLN A 136 10.02 2.29 6.37
N MET A 137 10.66 1.66 7.34
CA MET A 137 10.50 2.02 8.75
C MET A 137 11.03 3.44 9.05
N ALA A 138 12.18 3.81 8.48
CA ALA A 138 12.71 5.17 8.55
C ALA A 138 11.76 6.18 7.87
N ASP A 139 11.17 5.84 6.73
CA ASP A 139 10.22 6.71 6.03
C ASP A 139 8.95 6.94 6.85
N PHE A 140 8.41 5.93 7.53
CA PHE A 140 7.30 6.09 8.48
C PHE A 140 7.68 7.01 9.65
N LYS A 141 8.83 6.75 10.28
CA LYS A 141 9.35 7.52 11.42
C LYS A 141 9.50 9.00 11.09
N ASN A 142 9.98 9.31 9.90
CA ASN A 142 10.24 10.66 9.42
C ASN A 142 9.02 11.31 8.73
N GLY A 143 7.87 10.65 8.71
CA GLY A 143 6.64 11.15 8.06
C GLY A 143 6.70 11.23 6.54
N LEU A 144 7.66 10.54 5.92
CA LEU A 144 7.84 10.45 4.46
C LEU A 144 6.96 9.35 3.84
N ARG A 145 6.45 8.41 4.64
CA ARG A 145 5.47 7.40 4.25
C ARG A 145 4.21 7.53 5.09
N LYS A 146 3.10 7.84 4.44
CA LYS A 146 1.75 8.00 5.01
C LYS A 146 0.75 7.29 4.12
N SER A 147 -0.53 7.35 4.47
CA SER A 147 -1.64 6.99 3.58
C SER A 147 -2.26 8.23 2.98
N SER A 148 -2.76 8.12 1.76
CA SER A 148 -3.63 9.12 1.14
C SER A 148 -4.99 9.24 1.85
N ASP A 149 -5.39 8.18 2.57
CA ASP A 149 -6.53 8.20 3.51
C ASP A 149 -6.00 8.32 4.95
N PRO A 150 -6.22 9.46 5.62
CA PRO A 150 -5.83 9.61 7.02
C PRO A 150 -6.52 8.62 7.98
N GLY A 151 -7.67 8.05 7.56
CA GLY A 151 -8.44 7.06 8.32
C GLY A 151 -7.86 5.64 8.26
N MET A 152 -6.82 5.38 7.45
CA MET A 152 -6.19 4.05 7.38
C MET A 152 -5.44 3.70 8.66
N LEU A 153 -6.11 2.97 9.54
CA LEU A 153 -5.60 2.61 10.87
C LEU A 153 -4.30 1.79 10.80
N SER A 154 -4.15 0.89 9.83
CA SER A 154 -2.93 0.10 9.64
C SER A 154 -1.70 0.98 9.39
N VAL A 155 -1.82 2.01 8.57
CA VAL A 155 -0.72 2.95 8.31
C VAL A 155 -0.48 3.86 9.51
N THR A 156 -1.54 4.33 10.19
CA THR A 156 -1.42 5.11 11.42
C THR A 156 -0.65 4.33 12.49
N ASN A 157 -0.95 3.05 12.68
CA ASN A 157 -0.24 2.18 13.61
C ASN A 157 1.24 2.03 13.22
N MET A 158 1.57 1.87 11.93
CA MET A 158 2.97 1.81 11.48
C MET A 158 3.72 3.11 11.75
N VAL A 159 3.08 4.27 11.57
CA VAL A 159 3.68 5.59 11.90
C VAL A 159 3.94 5.71 13.41
N LEU A 160 2.99 5.30 14.25
CA LEU A 160 3.16 5.34 15.71
C LEU A 160 4.27 4.39 16.17
N LEU A 161 4.20 3.13 15.74
CA LEU A 161 5.16 2.09 16.09
C LEU A 161 6.59 2.46 15.65
N SER A 162 6.75 3.05 14.46
CA SER A 162 8.05 3.45 13.92
C SER A 162 8.79 4.46 14.80
N LYS A 163 8.08 5.22 15.64
CA LYS A 163 8.67 6.21 16.57
C LYS A 163 9.24 5.57 17.83
N SER A 164 8.72 4.38 18.21
CA SER A 164 9.06 3.70 19.47
C SER A 164 9.99 2.52 19.27
N VAL A 165 9.98 1.89 18.09
CA VAL A 165 10.85 0.75 17.77
C VAL A 165 12.31 1.21 17.61
N THR A 166 13.25 0.44 18.16
CA THR A 166 14.69 0.71 18.03
C THR A 166 15.23 0.22 16.68
N ASP A 167 16.38 0.76 16.27
CA ASP A 167 17.03 0.36 15.01
C ASP A 167 17.43 -1.12 15.02
N ASP A 168 17.79 -1.68 16.17
CA ASP A 168 18.14 -3.09 16.28
C ASP A 168 16.91 -4.00 16.21
N GLU A 169 15.78 -3.59 16.81
CA GLU A 169 14.49 -4.27 16.64
C GLU A 169 14.04 -4.26 15.16
N VAL A 170 14.19 -3.13 14.47
CA VAL A 170 13.90 -3.01 13.04
C VAL A 170 14.78 -3.95 12.22
N LYS A 171 16.10 -3.98 12.47
CA LYS A 171 17.03 -4.86 11.76
C LYS A 171 16.71 -6.35 12.00
N ALA A 172 16.39 -6.71 13.25
CA ALA A 172 16.00 -8.07 13.60
C ALA A 172 14.74 -8.52 12.87
N ALA A 173 13.68 -7.68 12.89
CA ALA A 173 12.44 -7.95 12.17
C ALA A 173 12.66 -8.00 10.64
N ALA A 174 13.41 -7.05 10.09
CA ALA A 174 13.70 -7.00 8.65
C ALA A 174 14.50 -8.23 8.19
N GLY A 175 15.51 -8.67 8.95
CA GLY A 175 16.27 -9.90 8.67
C GLY A 175 15.38 -11.14 8.70
N TYR A 176 14.49 -11.22 9.69
CA TYR A 176 13.54 -12.33 9.81
C TYR A 176 12.61 -12.40 8.60
N PHE A 177 11.85 -11.35 8.29
CA PHE A 177 10.90 -11.37 7.18
C PHE A 177 11.57 -11.49 5.80
N SER A 178 12.74 -10.91 5.62
CA SER A 178 13.53 -11.06 4.40
C SER A 178 13.97 -12.51 4.13
N SER A 179 14.19 -13.31 5.18
CA SER A 179 14.56 -14.72 5.06
C SER A 179 13.42 -15.65 4.67
N ILE A 180 12.17 -15.18 4.77
CA ILE A 180 10.97 -15.97 4.50
C ILE A 180 10.60 -15.87 3.03
N LYS A 181 10.37 -17.00 2.37
CA LYS A 181 9.88 -17.04 1.00
C LYS A 181 8.35 -16.88 0.99
N LEU A 182 7.83 -15.84 0.31
CA LEU A 182 6.40 -15.70 0.10
C LEU A 182 5.87 -16.88 -0.72
N LYS A 183 4.78 -17.49 -0.25
CA LYS A 183 4.07 -18.56 -0.96
C LYS A 183 2.86 -17.96 -1.70
N PRO A 184 2.38 -18.60 -2.79
CA PRO A 184 1.11 -18.22 -3.40
C PRO A 184 -0.03 -18.26 -2.38
N TRP A 185 -0.79 -17.16 -2.27
CA TRP A 185 -1.86 -17.00 -1.29
C TRP A 185 -3.07 -16.23 -1.83
N ILE A 186 -2.96 -15.73 -3.07
CA ILE A 186 -4.03 -14.97 -3.74
C ILE A 186 -4.37 -15.70 -5.03
N ARG A 187 -5.67 -15.92 -5.24
CA ARG A 187 -6.23 -16.42 -6.49
C ARG A 187 -6.98 -15.29 -7.19
N VAL A 188 -6.52 -14.89 -8.36
CA VAL A 188 -7.14 -13.83 -9.17
C VAL A 188 -8.16 -14.42 -10.11
N ILE A 189 -9.36 -13.82 -10.20
CA ILE A 189 -10.47 -14.24 -11.05
C ILE A 189 -11.02 -13.04 -11.81
N GLU A 190 -11.08 -13.13 -13.13
CA GLU A 190 -11.72 -12.12 -13.98
C GLU A 190 -13.23 -12.34 -14.05
N VAL A 191 -14.00 -11.29 -13.76
CA VAL A 191 -15.48 -11.37 -13.71
C VAL A 191 -16.14 -10.10 -14.25
N GLU A 192 -17.41 -10.18 -14.61
CA GLU A 192 -18.28 -9.02 -14.87
C GLU A 192 -19.05 -8.61 -13.61
N ASN A 193 -19.47 -9.60 -12.84
CA ASN A 193 -20.21 -9.42 -11.61
C ASN A 193 -19.44 -10.08 -10.46
N VAL A 194 -19.38 -9.42 -9.32
CA VAL A 194 -18.67 -9.84 -8.12
C VAL A 194 -19.66 -10.04 -6.98
N PRO A 195 -19.41 -10.93 -6.03
CA PRO A 195 -20.23 -11.02 -4.82
C PRO A 195 -20.29 -9.67 -4.09
N ARG A 196 -21.45 -9.31 -3.54
CA ARG A 196 -21.57 -8.13 -2.68
C ARG A 196 -20.70 -8.30 -1.44
N THR A 197 -20.12 -7.18 -1.01
CA THR A 197 -19.20 -7.17 0.11
C THR A 197 -19.61 -6.14 1.16
N ARG A 198 -19.13 -6.34 2.38
CA ARG A 198 -19.15 -5.37 3.47
C ARG A 198 -17.74 -5.19 4.03
N ILE A 199 -17.51 -4.14 4.79
CA ILE A 199 -16.23 -3.91 5.46
C ILE A 199 -16.25 -4.59 6.83
N ALA A 200 -15.21 -5.37 7.12
CA ALA A 200 -14.93 -5.94 8.43
C ALA A 200 -13.43 -5.98 8.68
N GLY A 201 -12.98 -5.52 9.84
CA GLY A 201 -11.57 -5.57 10.26
C GLY A 201 -10.60 -4.87 9.30
N GLY A 202 -11.05 -3.84 8.56
CA GLY A 202 -10.23 -3.15 7.57
C GLY A 202 -10.10 -3.88 6.22
N MET A 203 -10.91 -4.91 5.99
CA MET A 203 -10.97 -5.70 4.76
C MET A 203 -12.37 -5.69 4.16
N LEU A 204 -12.49 -6.06 2.90
CA LEU A 204 -13.75 -6.48 2.30
C LEU A 204 -14.00 -7.96 2.64
N VAL A 205 -15.21 -8.27 3.06
CA VAL A 205 -15.68 -9.64 3.27
C VAL A 205 -17.02 -9.82 2.57
N LEU A 206 -17.43 -11.06 2.30
CA LEU A 206 -18.73 -11.33 1.68
C LEU A 206 -19.87 -10.76 2.54
N ALA A 207 -20.86 -10.16 1.88
CA ALA A 207 -22.05 -9.67 2.59
C ALA A 207 -22.94 -10.83 3.03
N ASP A 208 -23.49 -10.73 4.25
CA ASP A 208 -24.30 -11.78 4.85
C ASP A 208 -25.59 -12.10 4.05
N GLY A 209 -26.13 -11.12 3.32
CA GLY A 209 -27.30 -11.28 2.44
C GLY A 209 -27.00 -11.92 1.06
N GLY A 210 -25.73 -12.22 0.75
CA GLY A 210 -25.32 -12.72 -0.55
C GLY A 210 -25.61 -11.75 -1.72
N GLY A 211 -25.79 -12.30 -2.92
CA GLY A 211 -26.06 -11.54 -4.14
C GLY A 211 -24.79 -11.06 -4.83
N THR A 212 -24.96 -10.50 -6.02
CA THR A 212 -23.87 -9.99 -6.86
C THR A 212 -24.14 -8.56 -7.30
N GLU A 213 -23.10 -7.88 -7.78
CA GLU A 213 -23.13 -6.55 -8.37
C GLU A 213 -22.09 -6.43 -9.48
N PRO A 214 -22.25 -5.51 -10.45
CA PRO A 214 -21.21 -5.24 -11.45
C PRO A 214 -19.90 -4.85 -10.78
N ILE A 215 -18.77 -5.43 -11.24
CA ILE A 215 -17.48 -5.13 -10.63
C ILE A 215 -16.99 -3.71 -10.95
N GLY A 216 -17.32 -3.15 -12.13
CA GLY A 216 -16.79 -1.85 -12.57
C GLY A 216 -15.26 -1.84 -12.54
N ASP A 217 -14.66 -0.65 -12.34
CA ASP A 217 -13.20 -0.47 -12.26
C ASP A 217 -12.70 -0.70 -10.83
N ARG A 218 -12.90 -1.91 -10.30
CA ARG A 218 -12.53 -2.25 -8.92
C ARG A 218 -11.71 -3.54 -8.85
N VAL A 219 -10.89 -3.64 -7.81
CA VAL A 219 -10.44 -4.93 -7.27
C VAL A 219 -11.28 -5.23 -6.04
N ILE A 220 -11.87 -6.40 -5.97
CA ILE A 220 -12.58 -6.88 -4.79
C ILE A 220 -11.82 -8.10 -4.25
N GLU A 221 -11.09 -7.88 -3.16
CA GLU A 221 -10.25 -8.88 -2.52
C GLU A 221 -10.91 -9.32 -1.20
N VAL A 222 -11.26 -10.60 -1.12
CA VAL A 222 -11.98 -11.18 0.02
C VAL A 222 -11.28 -12.45 0.51
N PRO A 223 -11.35 -12.78 1.81
CA PRO A 223 -10.83 -14.05 2.32
C PRO A 223 -11.55 -15.25 1.69
N GLU A 224 -10.80 -16.32 1.38
CA GLU A 224 -11.38 -17.60 0.97
C GLU A 224 -12.14 -18.25 2.14
N ASN A 225 -11.67 -18.05 3.36
CA ASN A 225 -12.31 -18.48 4.59
C ASN A 225 -12.17 -17.37 5.63
N LEU A 226 -13.29 -16.71 5.96
CA LEU A 226 -13.31 -15.57 6.89
C LEU A 226 -12.87 -15.98 8.30
N GLU A 227 -13.40 -17.10 8.82
CA GLU A 227 -13.07 -17.58 10.17
C GLU A 227 -11.57 -17.81 10.33
N ARG A 228 -10.92 -18.53 9.41
CA ARG A 228 -9.47 -18.74 9.43
C ARG A 228 -8.69 -17.43 9.34
N THR A 229 -9.17 -16.48 8.54
CA THR A 229 -8.53 -15.16 8.43
C THR A 229 -8.66 -14.36 9.72
N GLU A 230 -9.80 -14.42 10.40
CA GLU A 230 -10.02 -13.79 11.70
C GLU A 230 -9.13 -14.42 12.79
N LEU A 231 -8.90 -15.73 12.73
CA LEU A 231 -7.96 -16.46 13.58
C LEU A 231 -6.48 -16.19 13.25
N ARG A 232 -6.19 -15.33 12.28
CA ARG A 232 -4.82 -15.01 11.82
C ARG A 232 -4.04 -16.24 11.34
N ASP A 233 -4.74 -17.20 10.73
CA ASP A 233 -4.13 -18.37 10.13
C ASP A 233 -3.25 -17.96 8.93
N PRO A 234 -1.91 -18.16 9.00
CA PRO A 234 -0.99 -17.76 7.93
C PRO A 234 -1.08 -18.64 6.68
N THR A 235 -1.98 -19.62 6.67
CA THR A 235 -2.27 -20.47 5.51
C THR A 235 -3.62 -20.15 4.87
N SER A 236 -4.35 -19.15 5.40
CA SER A 236 -5.59 -18.66 4.79
C SER A 236 -5.30 -17.86 3.55
N GLY A 237 -5.98 -18.20 2.44
CA GLY A 237 -5.85 -17.51 1.15
C GLY A 237 -6.92 -16.45 0.93
N PHE A 238 -6.75 -15.72 -0.18
CA PHE A 238 -7.68 -14.69 -0.63
C PHE A 238 -8.05 -14.88 -2.10
N ILE A 239 -9.26 -14.46 -2.44
CA ILE A 239 -9.72 -14.33 -3.81
C ILE A 239 -9.73 -12.85 -4.17
N ALA A 240 -9.07 -12.50 -5.26
CA ALA A 240 -9.11 -11.17 -5.84
C ALA A 240 -9.91 -11.21 -7.16
N TYR A 241 -11.07 -10.59 -7.17
CA TYR A 241 -11.87 -10.39 -8.36
C TYR A 241 -11.43 -9.12 -9.07
N VAL A 242 -11.24 -9.20 -10.39
CA VAL A 242 -10.89 -8.08 -11.28
C VAL A 242 -11.79 -8.09 -12.53
N PRO A 243 -11.97 -6.93 -13.20
CA PRO A 243 -12.73 -6.87 -14.45
C PRO A 243 -12.15 -7.79 -15.53
N LYS A 244 -13.02 -8.31 -16.42
CA LYS A 244 -12.57 -9.08 -17.59
C LYS A 244 -11.60 -8.28 -18.46
N GLY A 245 -10.53 -8.91 -18.92
CA GLY A 245 -9.46 -8.29 -19.72
C GLY A 245 -8.39 -7.58 -18.87
N SER A 246 -8.55 -7.50 -17.53
CA SER A 246 -7.58 -6.87 -16.66
C SER A 246 -6.22 -7.55 -16.69
N LEU A 247 -6.16 -8.87 -16.75
CA LEU A 247 -4.88 -9.60 -16.74
C LEU A 247 -4.08 -9.35 -18.03
N GLU A 248 -4.74 -9.31 -19.18
CA GLU A 248 -4.10 -9.01 -20.47
C GLU A 248 -3.62 -7.56 -20.52
N LYS A 249 -4.49 -6.59 -20.17
CA LYS A 249 -4.12 -5.16 -20.08
C LYS A 249 -2.99 -4.95 -19.08
N GLY A 250 -3.07 -5.57 -17.91
CA GLY A 250 -2.05 -5.47 -16.86
C GLY A 250 -0.71 -6.02 -17.32
N LYS A 251 -0.71 -7.18 -17.99
CA LYS A 251 0.50 -7.74 -18.61
C LYS A 251 1.14 -6.75 -19.57
N LEU A 252 0.36 -6.18 -20.49
CA LEU A 252 0.86 -5.20 -21.46
C LEU A 252 1.50 -3.98 -20.76
N LEU A 253 0.81 -3.40 -19.77
CA LEU A 253 1.32 -2.25 -19.00
C LEU A 253 2.61 -2.60 -18.25
N VAL A 254 2.64 -3.73 -17.56
CA VAL A 254 3.77 -4.15 -16.71
C VAL A 254 5.02 -4.49 -17.52
N THR A 255 4.85 -5.17 -18.67
CA THR A 255 6.00 -5.69 -19.44
C THR A 255 6.48 -4.78 -20.56
N THR A 256 5.62 -3.88 -21.05
CA THR A 256 5.95 -3.00 -22.19
C THR A 256 5.77 -1.50 -21.91
N GLY A 257 5.12 -1.14 -20.80
CA GLY A 257 4.73 0.24 -20.51
C GLY A 257 3.49 0.73 -21.29
N GLY A 258 2.75 -0.18 -21.96
CA GLY A 258 1.47 0.15 -22.60
C GLY A 258 1.56 1.27 -23.64
N ASN A 259 2.49 1.16 -24.60
CA ASN A 259 2.69 2.15 -25.66
C ASN A 259 2.96 3.58 -25.13
N GLY A 260 3.71 3.71 -24.04
CA GLY A 260 4.09 5.00 -23.46
C GLY A 260 3.12 5.54 -22.40
N THR A 261 2.15 4.74 -21.97
CA THR A 261 1.27 5.08 -20.83
C THR A 261 2.08 5.17 -19.54
N THR A 262 3.04 4.24 -19.35
CA THR A 262 3.95 4.19 -18.21
C THR A 262 5.31 3.61 -18.63
N MET A 263 6.22 3.47 -17.67
CA MET A 263 7.44 2.66 -17.85
C MET A 263 7.14 1.22 -17.48
N GLN A 264 7.79 0.26 -18.16
CA GLN A 264 7.67 -1.16 -17.83
C GLN A 264 8.20 -1.43 -16.42
N CYS A 265 7.40 -2.11 -15.60
CA CYS A 265 7.73 -2.39 -14.19
C CYS A 265 8.94 -3.35 -14.07
N THR A 266 9.10 -4.23 -15.06
CA THR A 266 10.19 -5.22 -15.14
C THR A 266 11.58 -4.61 -15.17
N MET A 267 11.74 -3.37 -15.64
CA MET A 267 13.04 -2.68 -15.65
C MET A 267 13.69 -2.54 -14.28
N CYS A 268 12.87 -2.31 -13.25
CA CYS A 268 13.34 -2.08 -11.88
C CYS A 268 13.01 -3.24 -10.94
N HIS A 269 11.83 -3.87 -11.14
CA HIS A 269 11.37 -4.96 -10.28
C HIS A 269 11.80 -6.36 -10.74
N GLY A 270 12.66 -6.44 -11.79
CA GLY A 270 13.17 -7.68 -12.36
C GLY A 270 12.21 -8.33 -13.35
N GLU A 271 12.74 -9.14 -14.26
CA GLU A 271 11.98 -9.79 -15.34
C GLU A 271 10.78 -10.59 -14.81
N ASN A 272 10.99 -11.30 -13.69
CA ASN A 272 9.94 -12.09 -13.03
C ASN A 272 9.20 -11.30 -11.94
N LEU A 273 9.42 -9.98 -11.80
CA LEU A 273 8.77 -9.10 -10.82
C LEU A 273 9.06 -9.49 -9.35
N GLN A 274 10.09 -10.30 -9.14
CA GLN A 274 10.52 -10.78 -7.82
C GLN A 274 11.55 -9.87 -7.13
N GLY A 275 11.73 -8.66 -7.67
CA GLY A 275 12.68 -7.67 -7.16
C GLY A 275 14.07 -7.82 -7.74
N MET A 276 14.89 -6.78 -7.56
CA MET A 276 16.28 -6.74 -7.98
C MET A 276 17.10 -5.88 -7.02
N GLY A 277 18.08 -6.46 -6.36
CA GLY A 277 18.85 -5.76 -5.33
C GLY A 277 17.96 -5.27 -4.19
N ASN A 278 17.90 -3.96 -3.96
CA ASN A 278 17.04 -3.34 -2.94
C ASN A 278 15.64 -2.97 -3.45
N THR A 279 15.36 -3.18 -4.73
CA THR A 279 14.02 -2.96 -5.28
C THR A 279 13.10 -4.12 -4.86
N PRO A 280 11.92 -3.84 -4.29
CA PRO A 280 11.08 -4.91 -3.74
C PRO A 280 10.45 -5.79 -4.82
N SER A 281 10.18 -7.05 -4.48
CA SER A 281 9.27 -7.92 -5.22
C SER A 281 7.85 -7.34 -5.21
N ILE A 282 7.18 -7.42 -6.36
CA ILE A 282 5.78 -7.02 -6.52
C ILE A 282 4.88 -8.16 -7.04
N ALA A 283 5.44 -9.31 -7.34
CA ALA A 283 4.72 -10.51 -7.77
C ALA A 283 3.97 -11.18 -6.60
N GLY A 284 2.74 -11.62 -6.83
CA GLY A 284 1.95 -12.43 -5.90
C GLY A 284 1.53 -11.72 -4.61
N ARG A 285 1.50 -10.37 -4.61
CA ARG A 285 1.11 -9.56 -3.44
C ARG A 285 -0.32 -9.06 -3.56
N SER A 286 -0.91 -8.65 -2.42
CA SER A 286 -2.29 -8.15 -2.36
C SER A 286 -2.55 -7.04 -3.37
N PRO A 287 -3.51 -7.19 -4.31
CA PRO A 287 -3.78 -6.18 -5.31
C PRO A 287 -4.43 -4.93 -4.71
N SER A 288 -5.26 -5.04 -3.68
CA SER A 288 -5.83 -3.88 -3.00
C SER A 288 -4.76 -3.10 -2.24
N GLN A 289 -3.79 -3.79 -1.61
CA GLN A 289 -2.66 -3.15 -0.95
C GLN A 289 -1.75 -2.45 -1.99
N MET A 290 -1.41 -3.11 -3.11
CA MET A 290 -0.62 -2.52 -4.18
C MET A 290 -1.32 -1.30 -4.80
N THR A 291 -2.64 -1.35 -4.98
CA THR A 291 -3.43 -0.20 -5.43
C THR A 291 -3.23 1.02 -4.54
N ARG A 292 -3.32 0.84 -3.21
CA ARG A 292 -3.04 1.94 -2.26
C ARG A 292 -1.63 2.49 -2.42
N GLN A 293 -0.63 1.62 -2.58
CA GLN A 293 0.75 2.08 -2.73
C GLN A 293 0.94 2.92 -4.00
N ILE A 294 0.33 2.54 -5.13
CA ILE A 294 0.38 3.32 -6.37
C ILE A 294 -0.29 4.68 -6.17
N ILE A 295 -1.48 4.71 -5.59
CA ILE A 295 -2.21 5.96 -5.30
C ILE A 295 -1.43 6.84 -4.31
N ASP A 296 -0.81 6.25 -3.28
CA ASP A 296 -0.01 6.97 -2.30
C ASP A 296 1.24 7.61 -2.94
N PHE A 297 1.86 6.99 -3.95
CA PHE A 297 2.90 7.61 -4.75
C PHE A 297 2.35 8.74 -5.63
N GLN A 298 1.22 8.55 -6.31
CA GLN A 298 0.60 9.60 -7.14
C GLN A 298 0.28 10.84 -6.33
N ARG A 299 -0.21 10.66 -5.09
CA ARG A 299 -0.63 11.74 -4.19
C ARG A 299 0.49 12.29 -3.30
N GLY A 300 1.69 11.72 -3.39
CA GLY A 300 2.84 12.14 -2.57
C GLY A 300 2.74 11.74 -1.09
N ALA A 301 1.80 10.87 -0.73
CA ALA A 301 1.71 10.29 0.61
C ALA A 301 2.89 9.34 0.90
N ARG A 302 3.45 8.70 -0.14
CA ARG A 302 4.75 8.04 -0.13
C ARG A 302 5.78 8.95 -0.81
N ASN A 303 6.70 9.50 -0.02
CA ASN A 303 7.67 10.50 -0.47
C ASN A 303 9.08 10.26 0.11
N GLY A 304 9.46 9.01 0.38
CA GLY A 304 10.82 8.62 0.77
C GLY A 304 11.83 8.87 -0.36
N SER A 305 13.11 8.66 -0.07
CA SER A 305 14.23 9.02 -0.97
C SER A 305 14.13 8.42 -2.39
N LEU A 306 13.57 7.22 -2.54
CA LEU A 306 13.38 6.54 -3.84
C LEU A 306 11.97 6.75 -4.44
N ALA A 307 11.07 7.47 -3.73
CA ALA A 307 9.72 7.73 -4.22
C ALA A 307 9.65 8.50 -5.53
N PRO A 308 10.55 9.46 -5.86
CA PRO A 308 10.54 10.15 -7.13
C PRO A 308 10.62 9.21 -8.34
N LEU A 309 11.34 8.08 -8.24
CA LEU A 309 11.43 7.08 -9.31
C LEU A 309 10.05 6.46 -9.59
N MET A 310 9.37 5.98 -8.53
CA MET A 310 8.03 5.40 -8.66
C MET A 310 6.98 6.43 -9.06
N LYS A 311 7.06 7.66 -8.54
CA LYS A 311 6.14 8.74 -8.89
C LYS A 311 6.14 9.03 -10.38
N GLY A 312 7.32 9.06 -11.02
CA GLY A 312 7.46 9.22 -12.48
C GLY A 312 6.74 8.11 -13.26
N VAL A 313 6.80 6.88 -12.77
CA VAL A 313 6.16 5.71 -13.40
C VAL A 313 4.64 5.78 -13.27
N VAL A 314 4.10 6.13 -12.09
CA VAL A 314 2.67 5.96 -11.78
C VAL A 314 1.80 7.18 -12.05
N THR A 315 2.39 8.36 -12.29
CA THR A 315 1.67 9.65 -12.36
C THR A 315 0.53 9.68 -13.38
N LYS A 316 0.70 9.00 -14.52
CA LYS A 316 -0.30 9.01 -15.62
C LYS A 316 -1.29 7.85 -15.56
N LEU A 317 -1.12 6.90 -14.63
CA LEU A 317 -1.99 5.74 -14.54
C LEU A 317 -3.40 6.13 -14.09
N THR A 318 -4.39 5.68 -14.83
CA THR A 318 -5.81 5.78 -14.45
C THR A 318 -6.14 4.71 -13.41
N ILE A 319 -7.32 4.79 -12.79
CA ILE A 319 -7.76 3.74 -11.85
C ILE A 319 -7.91 2.38 -12.56
N GLU A 320 -8.38 2.37 -13.80
CA GLU A 320 -8.50 1.17 -14.60
C GLU A 320 -7.13 0.55 -14.89
N ASP A 321 -6.09 1.37 -15.20
CA ASP A 321 -4.72 0.89 -15.38
C ASP A 321 -4.16 0.29 -14.08
N ILE A 322 -4.41 0.96 -12.95
CA ILE A 322 -3.98 0.49 -11.64
C ILE A 322 -4.62 -0.85 -11.28
N VAL A 323 -5.93 -1.00 -11.53
CA VAL A 323 -6.66 -2.27 -11.33
C VAL A 323 -6.08 -3.38 -12.21
N ALA A 324 -5.83 -3.10 -13.48
CA ALA A 324 -5.24 -4.06 -14.41
C ALA A 324 -3.82 -4.47 -13.99
N ILE A 325 -2.96 -3.50 -13.67
CA ILE A 325 -1.58 -3.74 -13.19
C ILE A 325 -1.61 -4.60 -11.92
N THR A 326 -2.36 -4.19 -10.90
CA THR A 326 -2.33 -4.87 -9.59
C THR A 326 -2.97 -6.24 -9.65
N GLY A 327 -4.02 -6.43 -10.47
CA GLY A 327 -4.59 -7.74 -10.76
C GLY A 327 -3.59 -8.69 -11.43
N TYR A 328 -2.89 -8.20 -12.46
CA TYR A 328 -1.85 -8.99 -13.12
C TYR A 328 -0.71 -9.33 -12.16
N LEU A 329 -0.18 -8.37 -11.41
CA LEU A 329 0.89 -8.60 -10.44
C LEU A 329 0.51 -9.63 -9.38
N ALA A 330 -0.73 -9.57 -8.86
CA ALA A 330 -1.24 -10.53 -7.89
C ALA A 330 -1.37 -11.96 -8.46
N SER A 331 -1.61 -12.08 -9.76
CA SER A 331 -1.70 -13.38 -10.44
C SER A 331 -0.34 -14.04 -10.71
N GLN A 332 0.77 -13.28 -10.55
CA GLN A 332 2.11 -13.80 -10.78
C GLN A 332 2.59 -14.64 -9.59
N LYS A 333 3.48 -15.60 -9.88
CA LYS A 333 4.11 -16.41 -8.83
C LYS A 333 5.04 -15.54 -8.00
N PRO A 334 4.88 -15.47 -6.66
CA PRO A 334 5.74 -14.70 -5.79
C PRO A 334 7.18 -15.22 -5.70
#